data_8822c935fa42955ffb35164972f0e8c1
#
_entry.id   8822c935fa42955ffb35164972f0e8c1
#
_cell.length_a   1.000
_cell.length_b   1.000
_cell.length_c   1.000
_cell.angle_alpha   90.00
_cell.angle_beta   90.00
_cell.angle_gamma   90.00
#
_symmetry.space_group_name_H-M   'P 1'
#
loop_
_entity.id
_entity.type
_entity.pdbx_description
1 polymer ?
#
loop_
_entity_poly.entity_id
_entity_poly.type
_entity_poly.pdbx_seq_one_letter_code
_entity_poly.pdbx_strand_id
1 'polypeptide(L)'
;MMKKKLAAILIACLCVAEATSVVVPIAEPVTVMAATKAGTKQTKKKAPSLNKVYKAVKKAYGDSYTPSVKLSGDDIKNRYGIKSSWYSGAIAELPMMSVQADELVIVKAKNASSKKKIKAALTSYQKYLKEDAHQYPANQVKIQASKVYVKGNYVCFFILGTIDNKTEEQGEEKALAAYKKQNEKAVNAIKKLYK
;
A
#
# COMPACT_ATOMS: atom_id res chain seq x y z
N MET A 1 16.01 26.65 -39.22
CA MET A 1 17.48 26.50 -39.06
C MET A 1 17.88 26.96 -37.69
N MET A 2 18.39 26.04 -36.85
CA MET A 2 19.47 26.19 -35.85
C MET A 2 19.49 24.93 -34.98
N LYS A 3 20.29 24.15 -35.20
CA LYS A 3 21.44 23.31 -34.84
C LYS A 3 21.55 23.02 -33.34
N LYS A 4 21.43 21.73 -33.05
CA LYS A 4 22.13 20.78 -32.14
C LYS A 4 23.17 21.37 -31.18
N LYS A 5 23.17 20.85 -29.93
CA LYS A 5 24.42 20.39 -29.27
C LYS A 5 24.11 19.27 -28.27
N LEU A 6 24.56 18.05 -28.58
CA LEU A 6 24.84 16.96 -27.64
C LEU A 6 26.13 17.31 -26.87
N ALA A 7 26.16 17.03 -25.59
CA ALA A 7 27.39 16.92 -24.81
C ALA A 7 27.41 15.56 -24.10
N ALA A 8 28.24 14.65 -24.61
CA ALA A 8 28.58 13.39 -23.94
C ALA A 8 29.78 13.66 -23.03
N ILE A 9 29.73 13.29 -21.78
CA ILE A 9 30.86 13.29 -20.85
C ILE A 9 31.24 11.83 -20.59
N LEU A 10 32.37 11.40 -21.17
CA LEU A 10 33.09 10.19 -20.81
C LEU A 10 33.98 10.52 -19.60
N ILE A 11 33.86 9.74 -18.53
CA ILE A 11 34.85 9.72 -17.45
C ILE A 11 35.54 8.36 -17.48
N ALA A 12 36.81 8.37 -17.85
CA ALA A 12 37.71 7.23 -17.78
C ALA A 12 38.25 7.11 -16.35
N CYS A 13 38.11 5.94 -15.74
CA CYS A 13 38.82 5.58 -14.51
C CYS A 13 40.15 4.94 -14.84
N LEU A 14 41.21 5.57 -14.42
CA LEU A 14 42.58 5.07 -14.49
C LEU A 14 42.86 4.27 -13.20
N CYS A 15 43.15 2.98 -13.31
CA CYS A 15 43.65 2.18 -12.19
C CYS A 15 45.17 2.30 -12.13
N VAL A 16 45.68 2.78 -11.01
CA VAL A 16 47.11 2.67 -10.66
C VAL A 16 47.23 1.63 -9.55
N ALA A 17 47.97 0.58 -9.83
CA ALA A 17 48.34 -0.46 -8.85
C ALA A 17 49.74 -0.11 -8.31
N GLU A 18 49.85 0.15 -7.01
CA GLU A 18 51.13 0.15 -6.31
C GLU A 18 51.18 -0.99 -5.31
N ALA A 19 52.12 -1.90 -5.53
CA ALA A 19 52.50 -2.96 -4.63
C ALA A 19 53.51 -2.49 -3.61
N THR A 20 53.14 -2.47 -2.32
CA THR A 20 54.11 -2.34 -1.22
C THR A 20 54.03 -3.62 -0.37
N SER A 21 55.12 -4.35 -0.36
CA SER A 21 55.37 -5.50 0.49
C SER A 21 55.59 -5.06 1.94
N VAL A 22 54.72 -5.53 2.88
CA VAL A 22 54.93 -5.34 4.31
C VAL A 22 55.14 -6.71 4.97
N VAL A 23 56.24 -6.82 5.63
CA VAL A 23 56.71 -7.98 6.45
C VAL A 23 55.72 -8.20 7.60
N VAL A 24 55.25 -9.45 7.73
CA VAL A 24 54.35 -9.87 8.81
C VAL A 24 55.20 -10.39 10.01
N PRO A 25 55.04 -9.88 11.22
CA PRO A 25 55.51 -10.56 12.41
C PRO A 25 54.52 -11.66 12.81
N ILE A 26 55.06 -12.84 13.08
CA ILE A 26 54.33 -14.00 13.59
C ILE A 26 53.89 -13.68 15.02
N ALA A 27 52.58 -13.60 15.24
CA ALA A 27 51.97 -13.52 16.56
C ALA A 27 51.13 -14.77 16.83
N GLU A 28 51.23 -15.25 18.05
CA GLU A 28 50.73 -16.52 18.62
C GLU A 28 49.18 -16.68 18.51
N PRO A 29 48.66 -17.92 18.60
CA PRO A 29 47.22 -18.19 18.44
C PRO A 29 46.44 -17.69 19.67
N VAL A 30 45.70 -16.60 19.47
CA VAL A 30 44.68 -16.14 20.42
C VAL A 30 43.48 -17.05 20.29
N THR A 31 43.20 -17.86 21.30
CA THR A 31 41.97 -18.66 21.38
C THR A 31 40.77 -17.73 21.52
N VAL A 32 40.10 -17.43 20.39
CA VAL A 32 38.83 -16.68 20.40
C VAL A 32 37.72 -17.65 20.83
N MET A 33 37.30 -17.53 22.08
CA MET A 33 36.04 -18.14 22.52
C MET A 33 34.88 -17.57 21.65
N ALA A 34 34.32 -18.42 20.81
CA ALA A 34 33.12 -18.12 20.06
C ALA A 34 31.96 -17.92 21.04
N ALA A 35 31.62 -16.66 21.32
CA ALA A 35 30.36 -16.33 21.97
C ALA A 35 29.21 -16.74 21.05
N THR A 36 28.61 -17.89 21.31
CA THR A 36 27.35 -18.32 20.71
C THR A 36 26.26 -17.30 21.06
N LYS A 37 25.99 -16.37 20.14
CA LYS A 37 24.77 -15.57 20.18
C LYS A 37 23.59 -16.52 20.09
N ALA A 38 22.97 -16.81 21.25
CA ALA A 38 21.65 -17.41 21.30
C ALA A 38 20.68 -16.50 20.55
N GLY A 39 20.46 -16.83 19.29
CA GLY A 39 19.46 -16.17 18.46
C GLY A 39 18.10 -16.45 19.04
N THR A 40 17.52 -15.49 19.76
CA THR A 40 16.13 -15.51 20.17
C THR A 40 15.28 -15.64 18.90
N LYS A 41 14.73 -16.84 18.65
CA LYS A 41 13.75 -17.07 17.59
C LYS A 41 12.52 -16.21 17.93
N GLN A 42 12.49 -14.99 17.43
CA GLN A 42 11.24 -14.24 17.39
C GLN A 42 10.24 -15.07 16.57
N THR A 43 9.28 -15.67 17.24
CA THR A 43 8.13 -16.31 16.60
C THR A 43 7.38 -15.24 15.82
N LYS A 44 7.63 -15.16 14.51
CA LYS A 44 6.91 -14.26 13.62
C LYS A 44 5.42 -14.60 13.73
N LYS A 45 4.66 -13.77 14.43
CA LYS A 45 3.19 -13.92 14.51
C LYS A 45 2.65 -14.11 13.09
N LYS A 46 1.88 -15.19 12.89
CA LYS A 46 1.26 -15.50 11.59
C LYS A 46 0.37 -14.34 11.16
N ALA A 47 0.55 -13.87 9.92
CA ALA A 47 -0.29 -12.80 9.38
C ALA A 47 -1.77 -13.18 9.46
N PRO A 48 -2.67 -12.23 9.79
CA PRO A 48 -4.10 -12.49 9.88
C PRO A 48 -4.65 -13.06 8.56
N SER A 49 -5.73 -13.85 8.63
CA SER A 49 -6.43 -14.32 7.42
C SER A 49 -7.14 -13.17 6.70
N LEU A 50 -7.39 -13.31 5.39
CA LEU A 50 -8.11 -12.32 4.60
C LEU A 50 -9.48 -11.97 5.21
N ASN A 51 -10.26 -13.00 5.59
CA ASN A 51 -11.56 -12.79 6.23
C ASN A 51 -11.45 -12.08 7.58
N LYS A 52 -10.38 -12.31 8.35
CA LYS A 52 -10.17 -11.59 9.62
C LYS A 52 -9.90 -10.11 9.38
N VAL A 53 -9.11 -9.78 8.34
CA VAL A 53 -8.86 -8.38 7.94
C VAL A 53 -10.16 -7.72 7.47
N TYR A 54 -10.90 -8.36 6.57
CA TYR A 54 -12.19 -7.87 6.07
C TYR A 54 -13.20 -7.61 7.19
N LYS A 55 -13.44 -8.62 8.06
CA LYS A 55 -14.36 -8.48 9.19
C LYS A 55 -13.96 -7.36 10.14
N ALA A 56 -12.66 -7.18 10.40
CA ALA A 56 -12.16 -6.10 11.25
C ALA A 56 -12.42 -4.72 10.66
N VAL A 57 -12.21 -4.56 9.35
CA VAL A 57 -12.54 -3.32 8.65
C VAL A 57 -14.04 -3.08 8.70
N LYS A 58 -14.86 -4.03 8.26
CA LYS A 58 -16.33 -3.89 8.27
C LYS A 58 -16.87 -3.52 9.65
N LYS A 59 -16.39 -4.19 10.72
CA LYS A 59 -16.76 -3.88 12.09
C LYS A 59 -16.41 -2.45 12.53
N ALA A 60 -15.34 -1.88 12.00
CA ALA A 60 -14.91 -0.52 12.36
C ALA A 60 -15.86 0.57 11.86
N TYR A 61 -16.71 0.26 10.90
CA TYR A 61 -17.71 1.18 10.36
C TYR A 61 -19.13 0.87 10.85
N GLY A 62 -19.41 -0.38 11.26
CA GLY A 62 -20.77 -0.78 11.66
C GLY A 62 -21.78 -0.49 10.56
N ASP A 63 -22.86 0.20 10.91
CA ASP A 63 -23.96 0.55 9.99
C ASP A 63 -23.54 1.59 8.92
N SER A 64 -22.44 2.30 9.13
CA SER A 64 -21.87 3.23 8.14
C SER A 64 -21.04 2.51 7.05
N TYR A 65 -21.01 1.17 7.04
CA TYR A 65 -20.36 0.39 6.00
C TYR A 65 -21.33 0.18 4.83
N THR A 66 -21.14 0.93 3.74
CA THR A 66 -22.05 0.92 2.58
C THR A 66 -21.69 -0.06 1.46
N PRO A 67 -20.41 -0.45 1.22
CA PRO A 67 -20.11 -1.42 0.16
C PRO A 67 -20.78 -2.77 0.42
N SER A 68 -21.50 -3.31 -0.58
CA SER A 68 -22.28 -4.54 -0.44
C SER A 68 -22.18 -5.48 -1.64
N VAL A 69 -21.80 -4.95 -2.81
CA VAL A 69 -21.64 -5.70 -4.06
C VAL A 69 -20.21 -6.21 -4.16
N LYS A 70 -20.03 -7.51 -4.04
CA LYS A 70 -18.73 -8.16 -4.19
C LYS A 70 -18.31 -8.24 -5.66
N LEU A 71 -17.08 -7.89 -5.92
CA LEU A 71 -16.46 -8.03 -7.23
C LEU A 71 -15.87 -9.42 -7.43
N SER A 72 -16.04 -9.95 -8.64
CA SER A 72 -15.37 -11.18 -9.08
C SER A 72 -13.87 -10.95 -9.34
N GLY A 73 -13.12 -12.03 -9.61
CA GLY A 73 -11.71 -11.92 -9.99
C GLY A 73 -11.50 -11.16 -11.31
N ASP A 74 -12.43 -11.30 -12.25
CA ASP A 74 -12.38 -10.60 -13.53
C ASP A 74 -12.73 -9.12 -13.36
N ASP A 75 -13.69 -8.78 -12.50
CA ASP A 75 -13.99 -7.38 -12.16
C ASP A 75 -12.79 -6.70 -11.50
N ILE A 76 -12.11 -7.40 -10.58
CA ILE A 76 -10.88 -6.91 -9.92
C ILE A 76 -9.78 -6.65 -10.95
N LYS A 77 -9.63 -7.56 -11.93
CA LYS A 77 -8.66 -7.40 -13.01
C LYS A 77 -9.02 -6.21 -13.92
N ASN A 78 -10.27 -6.14 -14.34
CA ASN A 78 -10.73 -5.13 -15.30
C ASN A 78 -10.74 -3.73 -14.67
N ARG A 79 -11.20 -3.61 -13.43
CA ARG A 79 -11.32 -2.32 -12.74
C ARG A 79 -9.97 -1.79 -12.21
N TYR A 80 -9.15 -2.65 -11.61
CA TYR A 80 -7.90 -2.24 -10.94
C TYR A 80 -6.63 -2.67 -11.66
N GLY A 81 -6.71 -3.43 -12.73
CA GLY A 81 -5.54 -4.00 -13.41
C GLY A 81 -4.82 -5.09 -12.60
N ILE A 82 -5.45 -5.64 -11.55
CA ILE A 82 -4.84 -6.62 -10.64
C ILE A 82 -5.08 -8.05 -11.16
N LYS A 83 -4.02 -8.70 -11.63
CA LYS A 83 -4.09 -10.07 -12.16
C LYS A 83 -4.22 -11.10 -11.02
N SER A 84 -5.04 -12.14 -11.20
CA SER A 84 -5.26 -13.23 -10.24
C SER A 84 -3.96 -13.98 -9.87
N SER A 85 -2.99 -14.02 -10.78
CA SER A 85 -1.66 -14.58 -10.53
C SER A 85 -0.85 -13.84 -9.45
N TRP A 86 -1.21 -12.60 -9.09
CA TRP A 86 -0.46 -11.78 -8.13
C TRP A 86 -0.92 -11.96 -6.68
N TYR A 87 -2.09 -12.50 -6.42
CA TYR A 87 -2.64 -12.61 -5.07
C TYR A 87 -3.04 -14.05 -4.70
N SER A 88 -3.03 -14.34 -3.41
CA SER A 88 -3.55 -15.59 -2.83
C SER A 88 -4.99 -15.46 -2.35
N GLY A 89 -5.54 -14.25 -2.38
CA GLY A 89 -6.92 -13.95 -2.07
C GLY A 89 -7.17 -12.46 -2.15
N ALA A 90 -8.37 -12.08 -2.55
CA ALA A 90 -8.82 -10.70 -2.63
C ALA A 90 -10.29 -10.59 -2.22
N ILE A 91 -10.66 -9.47 -1.65
CA ILE A 91 -12.02 -9.03 -1.43
C ILE A 91 -12.10 -7.59 -1.92
N ALA A 92 -13.02 -7.33 -2.82
CA ALA A 92 -13.35 -5.99 -3.27
C ALA A 92 -14.87 -5.82 -3.27
N GLU A 93 -15.35 -4.72 -2.73
CA GLU A 93 -16.77 -4.41 -2.63
C GLU A 93 -17.03 -2.96 -3.03
N LEU A 94 -18.13 -2.78 -3.76
CA LEU A 94 -18.69 -1.49 -4.16
C LEU A 94 -20.07 -1.29 -3.51
N PRO A 95 -20.59 -0.06 -3.44
CA PRO A 95 -21.98 0.16 -3.05
C PRO A 95 -22.93 -0.35 -4.14
N MET A 96 -24.16 -0.62 -3.77
CA MET A 96 -25.21 -1.03 -4.72
C MET A 96 -25.59 0.14 -5.66
N MET A 97 -25.57 1.36 -5.14
CA MET A 97 -25.91 2.56 -5.90
C MET A 97 -24.65 3.23 -6.48
N SER A 98 -24.63 3.40 -7.80
CA SER A 98 -23.50 4.00 -8.53
C SER A 98 -23.21 5.46 -8.16
N VAL A 99 -24.18 6.16 -7.56
CA VAL A 99 -24.00 7.55 -7.07
C VAL A 99 -23.14 7.63 -5.80
N GLN A 100 -22.85 6.51 -5.15
CA GLN A 100 -21.99 6.45 -3.96
C GLN A 100 -20.56 6.09 -4.35
N ALA A 101 -19.59 6.75 -3.75
CA ALA A 101 -18.17 6.53 -4.03
C ALA A 101 -17.50 5.52 -3.10
N ASP A 102 -18.25 4.90 -2.16
CA ASP A 102 -17.66 3.98 -1.18
C ASP A 102 -17.04 2.77 -1.88
N GLU A 103 -15.83 2.43 -1.46
CA GLU A 103 -15.10 1.32 -2.07
C GLU A 103 -14.14 0.68 -1.09
N LEU A 104 -14.19 -0.65 -1.00
CA LEU A 104 -13.25 -1.46 -0.24
C LEU A 104 -12.51 -2.43 -1.15
N VAL A 105 -11.18 -2.38 -1.13
CA VAL A 105 -10.33 -3.40 -1.77
C VAL A 105 -9.31 -3.89 -0.75
N ILE A 106 -9.23 -5.21 -0.56
CA ILE A 106 -8.25 -5.90 0.28
C ILE A 106 -7.64 -7.03 -0.52
N VAL A 107 -6.37 -6.94 -0.85
CA VAL A 107 -5.64 -7.94 -1.65
C VAL A 107 -4.49 -8.51 -0.86
N LYS A 108 -4.44 -9.84 -0.70
CA LYS A 108 -3.33 -10.57 -0.09
C LYS A 108 -2.36 -11.01 -1.18
N ALA A 109 -1.26 -10.30 -1.32
CA ALA A 109 -0.23 -10.59 -2.29
C ALA A 109 0.46 -11.94 -2.03
N LYS A 110 0.81 -12.69 -3.10
CA LYS A 110 1.55 -13.95 -3.01
C LYS A 110 2.98 -13.77 -2.52
N ASN A 111 3.64 -12.70 -2.95
CA ASN A 111 5.05 -12.40 -2.64
C ASN A 111 5.33 -10.90 -2.70
N ALA A 112 6.58 -10.51 -2.43
CA ALA A 112 7.02 -9.11 -2.39
C ALA A 112 6.92 -8.42 -3.77
N SER A 113 7.23 -9.11 -4.86
CA SER A 113 7.10 -8.58 -6.22
C SER A 113 5.64 -8.31 -6.58
N SER A 114 4.76 -9.28 -6.34
CA SER A 114 3.31 -9.12 -6.54
C SER A 114 2.75 -7.99 -5.68
N LYS A 115 3.20 -7.83 -4.43
CA LYS A 115 2.79 -6.73 -3.56
C LYS A 115 3.13 -5.36 -4.15
N LYS A 116 4.32 -5.20 -4.74
CA LYS A 116 4.71 -3.97 -5.43
C LYS A 116 3.79 -3.69 -6.63
N LYS A 117 3.50 -4.71 -7.46
CA LYS A 117 2.59 -4.59 -8.62
C LYS A 117 1.17 -4.19 -8.20
N ILE A 118 0.62 -4.85 -7.18
CA ILE A 118 -0.72 -4.54 -6.66
C ILE A 118 -0.77 -3.12 -6.09
N LYS A 119 0.26 -2.71 -5.32
CA LYS A 119 0.34 -1.33 -4.82
C LYS A 119 0.36 -0.32 -5.97
N ALA A 120 1.18 -0.55 -7.00
CA ALA A 120 1.25 0.34 -8.16
C ALA A 120 -0.10 0.44 -8.87
N ALA A 121 -0.77 -0.69 -9.12
CA ALA A 121 -2.08 -0.74 -9.75
C ALA A 121 -3.14 0.06 -8.97
N LEU A 122 -3.24 -0.14 -7.65
CA LEU A 122 -4.17 0.61 -6.81
C LEU A 122 -3.81 2.10 -6.69
N THR A 123 -2.52 2.45 -6.74
CA THR A 123 -2.09 3.86 -6.76
C THR A 123 -2.46 4.52 -8.09
N SER A 124 -2.29 3.84 -9.22
CA SER A 124 -2.72 4.33 -10.53
C SER A 124 -4.24 4.49 -10.61
N TYR A 125 -4.99 3.53 -10.08
CA TYR A 125 -6.44 3.62 -9.98
C TYR A 125 -6.90 4.78 -9.10
N GLN A 126 -6.25 4.99 -7.95
CA GLN A 126 -6.50 6.13 -7.07
C GLN A 126 -6.26 7.46 -7.80
N LYS A 127 -5.18 7.56 -8.56
CA LYS A 127 -4.86 8.74 -9.36
C LYS A 127 -5.94 9.00 -10.41
N TYR A 128 -6.33 7.94 -11.16
CA TYR A 128 -7.41 8.03 -12.14
C TYR A 128 -8.72 8.55 -11.54
N LEU A 129 -9.13 8.01 -10.38
CA LEU A 129 -10.35 8.50 -9.71
C LEU A 129 -10.29 9.98 -9.32
N LYS A 130 -9.11 10.46 -8.95
CA LYS A 130 -8.92 11.85 -8.49
C LYS A 130 -8.80 12.86 -9.63
N GLU A 131 -8.22 12.46 -10.75
CA GLU A 131 -7.81 13.38 -11.82
C GLU A 131 -8.64 13.22 -13.09
N ASP A 132 -8.92 11.98 -13.50
CA ASP A 132 -9.45 11.67 -14.84
C ASP A 132 -10.90 11.16 -14.83
N ALA A 133 -11.36 10.57 -13.72
CA ALA A 133 -12.68 9.96 -13.68
C ALA A 133 -13.80 11.01 -13.57
N HIS A 134 -14.82 10.87 -14.38
CA HIS A 134 -16.05 11.65 -14.26
C HIS A 134 -16.83 11.19 -13.03
N GLN A 135 -16.66 11.89 -11.92
CA GLN A 135 -17.32 11.61 -10.66
C GLN A 135 -18.43 12.63 -10.36
N TYR A 136 -19.45 12.18 -9.64
CA TYR A 136 -20.45 13.11 -9.12
C TYR A 136 -19.81 14.18 -8.25
N PRO A 137 -20.17 15.47 -8.39
CA PRO A 137 -19.57 16.55 -7.60
C PRO A 137 -19.56 16.29 -6.09
N ALA A 138 -20.66 15.76 -5.54
CA ALA A 138 -20.77 15.40 -4.13
C ALA A 138 -19.78 14.35 -3.64
N ASN A 139 -19.20 13.53 -4.55
CA ASN A 139 -18.21 12.52 -4.21
C ASN A 139 -16.76 12.99 -4.30
N GLN A 140 -16.52 14.14 -4.93
CA GLN A 140 -15.15 14.62 -5.22
C GLN A 140 -14.28 14.68 -3.95
N VAL A 141 -14.77 15.31 -2.89
CA VAL A 141 -14.02 15.47 -1.64
C VAL A 141 -13.74 14.11 -0.98
N LYS A 142 -14.72 13.22 -1.00
CA LYS A 142 -14.58 11.85 -0.47
C LYS A 142 -13.54 11.04 -1.23
N ILE A 143 -13.53 11.15 -2.56
CA ILE A 143 -12.54 10.50 -3.45
C ILE A 143 -11.15 11.06 -3.22
N GLN A 144 -11.01 12.39 -3.03
CA GLN A 144 -9.73 13.01 -2.68
C GLN A 144 -9.16 12.47 -1.36
N ALA A 145 -10.02 12.07 -0.43
CA ALA A 145 -9.62 11.43 0.83
C ALA A 145 -9.24 9.96 0.70
N SER A 146 -9.43 9.32 -0.47
CA SER A 146 -9.14 7.90 -0.70
C SER A 146 -7.73 7.50 -0.26
N LYS A 147 -7.57 6.24 0.14
CA LYS A 147 -6.30 5.78 0.72
C LYS A 147 -5.85 4.42 0.23
N VAL A 148 -4.62 4.34 -0.30
CA VAL A 148 -3.90 3.08 -0.49
C VAL A 148 -3.08 2.79 0.78
N TYR A 149 -3.22 1.58 1.34
CA TYR A 149 -2.54 1.16 2.56
C TYR A 149 -1.89 -0.20 2.41
N VAL A 150 -0.68 -0.36 2.97
CA VAL A 150 0.07 -1.63 2.93
C VAL A 150 0.43 -2.07 4.33
N LYS A 151 0.10 -3.33 4.69
CA LYS A 151 0.54 -3.96 5.94
C LYS A 151 0.83 -5.45 5.73
N GLY A 152 2.03 -5.89 6.06
CA GLY A 152 2.47 -7.26 5.79
C GLY A 152 2.36 -7.60 4.29
N ASN A 153 1.58 -8.63 3.96
CA ASN A 153 1.29 -9.03 2.59
C ASN A 153 0.00 -8.43 2.03
N TYR A 154 -0.68 -7.58 2.80
CA TYR A 154 -1.90 -6.93 2.35
C TYR A 154 -1.62 -5.60 1.69
N VAL A 155 -2.29 -5.36 0.56
CA VAL A 155 -2.44 -4.06 -0.08
C VAL A 155 -3.93 -3.77 -0.14
N CYS A 156 -4.31 -2.61 0.36
CA CYS A 156 -5.71 -2.22 0.50
C CYS A 156 -5.95 -0.86 -0.15
N PHE A 157 -7.17 -0.63 -0.61
CA PHE A 157 -7.66 0.66 -1.04
C PHE A 157 -8.99 0.95 -0.37
N PHE A 158 -9.18 2.19 0.09
CA PHE A 158 -10.34 2.62 0.84
C PHE A 158 -10.89 3.94 0.31
N ILE A 159 -12.18 3.96 0.08
CA ILE A 159 -13.06 5.14 0.08
C ILE A 159 -14.23 4.74 0.98
N LEU A 160 -14.14 5.03 2.29
CA LEU A 160 -15.08 4.49 3.26
C LEU A 160 -15.52 5.53 4.29
N GLY A 161 -16.74 5.35 4.75
CA GLY A 161 -17.33 6.10 5.85
C GLY A 161 -18.06 7.37 5.41
N THR A 162 -18.84 7.90 6.32
CA THR A 162 -19.65 9.10 6.14
C THR A 162 -19.21 10.20 7.12
N ILE A 163 -19.51 11.42 6.79
CA ILE A 163 -19.43 12.58 7.68
C ILE A 163 -20.82 13.17 7.83
N ASP A 164 -21.05 13.97 8.83
CA ASP A 164 -22.31 14.65 9.03
C ASP A 164 -22.41 15.92 8.18
N ASN A 165 -23.64 16.35 7.88
CA ASN A 165 -23.91 17.53 7.05
C ASN A 165 -23.25 18.80 7.63
N LYS A 166 -23.23 18.93 8.97
CA LYS A 166 -22.61 20.08 9.63
C LYS A 166 -21.12 20.17 9.33
N THR A 167 -20.44 19.03 9.19
CA THR A 167 -19.03 19.00 8.80
C THR A 167 -18.86 19.34 7.33
N GLU A 168 -19.76 18.88 6.45
CA GLU A 168 -19.74 19.25 5.02
C GLU A 168 -19.96 20.75 4.81
N GLU A 169 -20.90 21.35 5.52
CA GLU A 169 -21.20 22.79 5.47
C GLU A 169 -20.04 23.69 5.94
N GLN A 170 -19.07 23.15 6.70
CA GLN A 170 -17.85 23.88 7.10
C GLN A 170 -16.83 24.06 5.97
N GLY A 171 -17.12 23.53 4.79
CA GLY A 171 -16.31 23.67 3.59
C GLY A 171 -15.41 22.47 3.30
N GLU A 172 -14.87 22.48 2.07
CA GLU A 172 -14.16 21.35 1.49
C GLU A 172 -12.96 20.87 2.32
N GLU A 173 -12.17 21.78 2.87
CA GLU A 173 -10.99 21.44 3.68
C GLU A 173 -11.37 20.61 4.92
N LYS A 174 -12.42 21.02 5.63
CA LYS A 174 -12.92 20.34 6.82
C LYS A 174 -13.52 18.98 6.45
N ALA A 175 -14.31 18.92 5.40
CA ALA A 175 -14.88 17.70 4.87
C ALA A 175 -13.77 16.71 4.45
N LEU A 176 -12.74 17.17 3.73
CA LEU A 176 -11.59 16.36 3.33
C LEU A 176 -10.84 15.78 4.55
N ALA A 177 -10.59 16.62 5.55
CA ALA A 177 -9.94 16.16 6.78
C ALA A 177 -10.78 15.10 7.52
N ALA A 178 -12.10 15.27 7.56
CA ALA A 178 -13.03 14.34 8.17
C ALA A 178 -13.09 13.01 7.40
N TYR A 179 -13.18 13.01 6.07
CA TYR A 179 -13.12 11.79 5.25
C TYR A 179 -11.77 11.07 5.37
N LYS A 180 -10.64 11.78 5.47
CA LYS A 180 -9.34 11.16 5.78
C LYS A 180 -9.38 10.43 7.12
N LYS A 181 -9.99 11.00 8.16
CA LYS A 181 -10.19 10.34 9.47
C LYS A 181 -11.08 9.09 9.35
N GLN A 182 -12.11 9.12 8.49
CA GLN A 182 -12.92 7.94 8.23
C GLN A 182 -12.05 6.80 7.65
N ASN A 183 -11.26 7.06 6.62
CA ASN A 183 -10.37 6.04 6.03
C ASN A 183 -9.31 5.51 7.03
N GLU A 184 -8.87 6.32 8.00
CA GLU A 184 -7.97 5.87 9.08
C GLU A 184 -8.61 4.83 10.01
N LYS A 185 -9.95 4.74 10.11
CA LYS A 185 -10.63 3.68 10.87
C LYS A 185 -10.27 2.30 10.31
N ALA A 186 -10.28 2.12 8.98
CA ALA A 186 -9.86 0.88 8.32
C ALA A 186 -8.39 0.55 8.60
N VAL A 187 -7.51 1.55 8.45
CA VAL A 187 -6.09 1.39 8.74
C VAL A 187 -5.86 0.94 10.18
N ASN A 188 -6.51 1.58 11.13
CA ASN A 188 -6.38 1.27 12.55
C ASN A 188 -6.95 -0.12 12.89
N ALA A 189 -8.07 -0.52 12.29
CA ALA A 189 -8.62 -1.86 12.43
C ALA A 189 -7.61 -2.94 11.97
N ILE A 190 -6.95 -2.70 10.82
CA ILE A 190 -5.91 -3.61 10.32
C ILE A 190 -4.67 -3.59 11.22
N LYS A 191 -4.18 -2.41 11.64
CA LYS A 191 -3.01 -2.29 12.53
C LYS A 191 -3.19 -3.10 13.83
N LYS A 192 -4.40 -3.10 14.42
CA LYS A 192 -4.72 -3.86 15.65
C LYS A 192 -4.54 -5.37 15.49
N LEU A 193 -4.70 -5.91 14.27
CA LEU A 193 -4.54 -7.34 14.01
C LEU A 193 -3.06 -7.80 13.98
N TYR A 194 -2.12 -6.88 13.98
CA TYR A 194 -0.68 -7.15 13.93
C TYR A 194 0.04 -6.83 15.26
N LYS A 195 -0.70 -6.38 16.27
CA LYS A 195 -0.24 -6.27 17.67
C LYS A 195 -0.42 -7.61 18.37
#